data_aa513eeb28742e328600417a2d8ead04
#
_entry.id   aa513eeb28742e328600417a2d8ead04
#
_cell.length_a   1.000
_cell.length_b   1.000
_cell.length_c   1.000
_cell.angle_alpha   90.00
_cell.angle_beta   90.00
_cell.angle_gamma   90.00
#
_symmetry.space_group_name_H-M   'P 1'
#
loop_
_entity.id
_entity.type
_entity.pdbx_description
1 polymer ?
#
loop_
_entity_poly.entity_id
_entity_poly.type
_entity_poly.pdbx_seq_one_letter_code
_entity_poly.pdbx_strand_id
1 'polypeptide(L)'
;MHGEIRKCSGIPVITVESSEERHQQIILSTITKRAYQISEEREHKRGFGLDDWLAAEKELWREDDADAPDFSLVVDYPRDPEITTILSLTTHSLVVFRSRKKHAGEANCGPDVQSVHQFPQEINPALAVVQPVNGTLRVCLPKKNHSPSR
;
A
#
# COMPACT_ATOMS: atom_id res chain seq x y z
N MET A 1 1.93 -14.92 -12.06
CA MET A 1 1.88 -13.53 -11.55
C MET A 1 1.60 -12.60 -12.72
N HIS A 2 0.44 -11.99 -12.72
CA HIS A 2 0.09 -11.03 -13.77
C HIS A 2 0.36 -9.62 -13.27
N GLY A 3 1.23 -8.90 -13.98
CA GLY A 3 1.47 -7.50 -13.74
C GLY A 3 1.03 -6.69 -14.95
N GLU A 4 0.29 -5.64 -14.72
CA GLU A 4 -0.09 -4.70 -15.77
C GLU A 4 0.72 -3.43 -15.60
N ILE A 5 1.45 -3.05 -16.66
CA ILE A 5 2.23 -1.82 -16.67
C ILE A 5 1.40 -0.71 -17.28
N ARG A 6 1.18 0.35 -16.53
CA ARG A 6 0.50 1.54 -17.02
C ARG A 6 1.43 2.73 -16.90
N LYS A 7 1.39 3.61 -17.89
CA LYS A 7 2.14 4.87 -17.84
C LYS A 7 1.17 6.01 -17.62
N CYS A 8 1.28 6.65 -16.47
CA CYS A 8 0.50 7.84 -16.16
C CYS A 8 1.38 9.06 -16.37
N SER A 9 1.10 9.85 -17.41
CA SER A 9 1.91 11.03 -17.76
C SER A 9 3.41 10.70 -17.97
N GLY A 10 3.70 9.55 -18.58
CA GLY A 10 5.06 9.10 -18.83
C GLY A 10 5.77 8.47 -17.62
N ILE A 11 5.12 8.42 -16.45
CA ILE A 11 5.67 7.84 -15.23
C ILE A 11 5.16 6.39 -15.10
N PRO A 12 6.07 5.41 -14.90
CA PRO A 12 5.65 4.02 -14.84
C PRO A 12 4.93 3.65 -13.54
N VAL A 13 3.79 2.99 -13.67
CA VAL A 13 3.00 2.45 -12.56
C VAL A 13 2.71 0.99 -12.88
N ILE A 14 3.04 0.11 -11.95
CA ILE A 14 2.83 -1.33 -12.12
C ILE A 14 1.86 -1.81 -11.03
N THR A 15 0.84 -2.57 -11.45
CA THR A 15 -0.08 -3.22 -10.53
C THR A 15 0.19 -4.72 -10.55
N VAL A 16 0.44 -5.33 -9.40
CA VAL A 16 0.72 -6.76 -9.27
C VAL A 16 -0.13 -7.38 -8.18
N GLU A 17 -0.45 -8.66 -8.33
CA GLU A 17 -1.05 -9.44 -7.27
C GLU A 17 0.06 -10.18 -6.52
N SER A 18 -0.01 -10.18 -5.20
CA SER A 18 1.00 -10.80 -4.34
C SER A 18 0.38 -11.79 -3.38
N SER A 19 1.23 -12.62 -2.76
CA SER A 19 0.77 -13.58 -1.76
C SER A 19 0.43 -12.89 -0.44
N GLU A 20 -0.54 -13.43 0.27
CA GLU A 20 -0.90 -12.98 1.60
C GLU A 20 0.28 -13.06 2.57
N GLU A 21 1.07 -14.13 2.49
CA GLU A 21 2.24 -14.33 3.36
C GLU A 21 3.26 -13.22 3.21
N ARG A 22 3.56 -12.82 1.99
CA ARG A 22 4.51 -11.74 1.73
C ARG A 22 4.01 -10.43 2.32
N HIS A 23 2.73 -10.12 2.13
CA HIS A 23 2.13 -8.92 2.68
C HIS A 23 2.12 -8.94 4.21
N GLN A 24 1.84 -10.09 4.83
CA GLN A 24 1.87 -10.21 6.28
C GLN A 24 3.24 -9.87 6.87
N GLN A 25 4.30 -10.32 6.25
CA GLN A 25 5.66 -9.98 6.69
C GLN A 25 5.91 -8.48 6.61
N ILE A 26 5.49 -7.85 5.51
CA ILE A 26 5.64 -6.41 5.31
C ILE A 26 4.79 -5.64 6.32
N ILE A 27 3.56 -6.07 6.55
CA ILE A 27 2.65 -5.46 7.51
C ILE A 27 3.25 -5.51 8.92
N LEU A 28 3.72 -6.67 9.36
CA LEU A 28 4.32 -6.82 10.68
C LEU A 28 5.56 -5.94 10.84
N SER A 29 6.41 -5.89 9.84
CA SER A 29 7.59 -5.03 9.85
C SER A 29 7.21 -3.55 9.95
N THR A 30 6.20 -3.13 9.20
CA THR A 30 5.71 -1.76 9.19
C THR A 30 5.12 -1.36 10.54
N ILE A 31 4.30 -2.23 11.13
CA ILE A 31 3.72 -2.00 12.45
C ILE A 31 4.81 -1.89 13.51
N THR A 32 5.79 -2.79 13.47
CA THR A 32 6.90 -2.80 14.43
C THR A 32 7.69 -1.50 14.39
N LYS A 33 8.06 -1.04 13.21
CA LYS A 33 8.79 0.22 13.04
C LYS A 33 7.98 1.41 13.55
N ARG A 34 6.70 1.45 13.23
CA ARG A 34 5.84 2.55 13.65
C ARG A 34 5.61 2.53 15.16
N ALA A 35 5.45 1.35 15.75
CA ALA A 35 5.30 1.21 17.20
C ALA A 35 6.52 1.73 17.94
N TYR A 36 7.72 1.45 17.43
CA TYR A 36 8.95 2.02 17.99
C TYR A 36 8.96 3.54 17.91
N GLN A 37 8.55 4.10 16.78
CA GLN A 37 8.48 5.56 16.61
C GLN A 37 7.51 6.18 17.62
N ILE A 38 6.35 5.58 17.79
CA ILE A 38 5.34 6.06 18.74
C ILE A 38 5.91 6.01 20.17
N SER A 39 6.59 4.92 20.52
CA SER A 39 7.22 4.77 21.82
C SER A 39 8.28 5.84 22.06
N GLU A 40 9.11 6.14 21.08
CA GLU A 40 10.13 7.19 21.17
C GLU A 40 9.50 8.56 21.34
N GLU A 41 8.41 8.84 20.64
CA GLU A 41 7.68 10.11 20.76
C GLU A 41 7.09 10.30 22.17
N ARG A 42 6.77 9.20 22.86
CA ARG A 42 6.28 9.22 24.25
C ARG A 42 7.39 9.13 25.29
N GLU A 43 8.64 9.20 24.86
CA GLU A 43 9.81 9.09 25.73
C GLU A 43 9.89 7.76 26.51
N HIS A 44 9.33 6.69 25.95
CA HIS A 44 9.43 5.35 26.55
C HIS A 44 10.81 4.77 26.29
N LYS A 45 11.55 4.50 27.34
CA LYS A 45 12.93 4.00 27.27
C LYS A 45 13.04 2.49 27.12
N ARG A 46 11.94 1.75 27.15
CA ARG A 46 11.93 0.28 27.17
C ARG A 46 11.38 -0.37 25.89
N GLY A 47 11.39 0.34 24.77
CA GLY A 47 10.75 -0.13 23.57
C GLY A 47 9.23 0.07 23.61
N PHE A 48 8.53 -0.51 22.68
CA PHE A 48 7.09 -0.32 22.57
C PHE A 48 6.30 -1.34 23.39
N GLY A 49 5.16 -0.91 23.94
CA GLY A 49 4.19 -1.79 24.57
C GLY A 49 3.05 -2.13 23.65
N LEU A 50 2.08 -2.88 24.17
CA LEU A 50 0.89 -3.28 23.42
C LEU A 50 0.11 -2.09 22.89
N ASP A 51 0.00 -1.02 23.69
CA ASP A 51 -0.73 0.20 23.28
C ASP A 51 -0.10 0.84 22.05
N ASP A 52 1.23 0.87 21.98
CA ASP A 52 1.95 1.43 20.85
C ASP A 52 1.77 0.57 19.61
N TRP A 53 1.77 -0.76 19.78
CA TRP A 53 1.51 -1.70 18.72
C TRP A 53 0.11 -1.52 18.13
N LEU A 54 -0.90 -1.45 18.99
CA LEU A 54 -2.29 -1.28 18.56
C LEU A 54 -2.52 0.06 17.86
N ALA A 55 -1.87 1.12 18.35
CA ALA A 55 -1.94 2.42 17.70
C ALA A 55 -1.32 2.39 16.31
N ALA A 56 -0.17 1.73 16.16
CA ALA A 56 0.51 1.59 14.88
C ALA A 56 -0.32 0.75 13.90
N GLU A 57 -0.89 -0.36 14.37
CA GLU A 57 -1.74 -1.23 13.56
C GLU A 57 -2.96 -0.47 13.05
N LYS A 58 -3.60 0.30 13.91
CA LYS A 58 -4.79 1.09 13.55
C LYS A 58 -4.54 2.07 12.42
N GLU A 59 -3.34 2.63 12.33
CA GLU A 59 -3.00 3.57 11.27
C GLU A 59 -3.03 2.93 9.88
N LEU A 60 -2.86 1.61 9.80
CA LEU A 60 -2.84 0.89 8.52
C LEU A 60 -4.23 0.50 8.02
N TRP A 61 -5.22 0.45 8.90
CA TRP A 61 -6.58 0.05 8.52
C TRP A 61 -7.30 1.19 7.81
N ARG A 62 -7.91 0.86 6.67
CA ARG A 62 -8.76 1.80 5.95
C ARG A 62 -10.18 1.75 6.51
N GLU A 63 -10.81 2.92 6.54
CA GLU A 63 -12.20 3.01 6.97
C GLU A 63 -13.10 2.30 5.97
N ASP A 64 -14.09 1.57 6.49
CA ASP A 64 -15.06 0.87 5.67
C ASP A 64 -16.38 1.63 5.67
N ASP A 65 -16.76 2.12 4.48
CA ASP A 65 -18.11 2.62 4.24
C ASP A 65 -18.91 1.43 3.73
N ALA A 66 -19.78 0.89 4.57
CA ALA A 66 -20.56 -0.30 4.27
C ALA A 66 -21.43 -0.14 3.01
N ASP A 67 -21.83 1.09 2.69
CA ASP A 67 -22.64 1.37 1.50
C ASP A 67 -21.84 1.55 0.23
N ALA A 68 -20.52 1.76 0.34
CA ALA A 68 -19.67 1.94 -0.82
C ALA A 68 -19.31 0.59 -1.45
N PRO A 69 -19.34 0.49 -2.80
CA PRO A 69 -18.97 -0.76 -3.49
C PRO A 69 -17.47 -1.01 -3.56
N ASP A 70 -16.67 -0.02 -3.21
CA ASP A 70 -15.22 -0.10 -3.29
C ASP A 70 -14.53 0.70 -2.19
N PHE A 71 -13.22 0.44 -2.04
CA PHE A 71 -12.33 1.30 -1.26
C PHE A 71 -11.63 2.24 -2.23
N SER A 72 -11.60 3.52 -1.89
CA SER A 72 -10.93 4.54 -2.70
C SER A 72 -9.78 5.16 -1.92
N LEU A 73 -8.61 5.15 -2.52
CA LEU A 73 -7.39 5.68 -1.92
C LEU A 73 -6.73 6.67 -2.87
N VAL A 74 -5.98 7.60 -2.29
CA VAL A 74 -5.12 8.50 -3.05
C VAL A 74 -3.68 8.21 -2.66
N VAL A 75 -2.86 7.91 -3.66
CA VAL A 75 -1.45 7.60 -3.48
C VAL A 75 -0.63 8.64 -4.23
N ASP A 76 0.31 9.27 -3.53
CA ASP A 76 1.24 10.18 -4.19
C ASP A 76 2.20 9.38 -5.06
N TYR A 77 2.54 9.91 -6.23
CA TYR A 77 3.58 9.31 -7.06
C TYR A 77 4.57 10.37 -7.51
N PRO A 78 5.87 10.01 -7.59
CA PRO A 78 6.89 10.97 -7.99
C PRO A 78 6.77 11.27 -9.48
N ARG A 79 7.05 12.51 -9.87
CA ARG A 79 7.09 12.93 -11.28
C ARG A 79 8.46 12.64 -11.91
N ASP A 80 9.12 11.61 -11.45
CA ASP A 80 10.42 11.20 -11.94
C ASP A 80 10.25 9.91 -12.77
N PRO A 81 10.55 9.93 -14.08
CA PRO A 81 10.38 8.75 -14.92
C PRO A 81 11.34 7.60 -14.56
N GLU A 82 12.36 7.87 -13.75
CA GLU A 82 13.26 6.83 -13.25
C GLU A 82 12.70 6.06 -12.05
N ILE A 83 11.62 6.57 -11.45
CA ILE A 83 10.99 5.92 -10.30
C ILE A 83 9.71 5.23 -10.74
N THR A 84 9.64 3.92 -10.51
CA THR A 84 8.45 3.12 -10.77
C THR A 84 7.66 2.97 -9.48
N THR A 85 6.36 3.26 -9.54
CA THR A 85 5.44 3.00 -8.44
C THR A 85 4.82 1.63 -8.64
N ILE A 86 4.92 0.78 -7.63
CA ILE A 86 4.40 -0.59 -7.68
C ILE A 86 3.26 -0.71 -6.67
N LEU A 87 2.09 -1.08 -7.16
CA LEU A 87 0.91 -1.33 -6.34
C LEU A 87 0.74 -2.84 -6.19
N SER A 88 1.15 -3.37 -5.05
CA SER A 88 1.08 -4.80 -4.76
C SER A 88 -0.19 -5.10 -3.98
N LEU A 89 -1.03 -5.99 -4.51
CA LEU A 89 -2.36 -6.24 -3.98
C LEU A 89 -2.54 -7.69 -3.54
N THR A 90 -3.21 -7.85 -2.41
CA THR A 90 -3.84 -9.11 -2.00
C THR A 90 -5.33 -8.86 -1.83
N THR A 91 -6.09 -9.86 -1.41
CA THR A 91 -7.53 -9.67 -1.16
C THR A 91 -7.82 -8.79 0.05
N HIS A 92 -6.83 -8.52 0.91
CA HIS A 92 -7.02 -7.76 2.15
C HIS A 92 -6.11 -6.56 2.31
N SER A 93 -5.16 -6.37 1.40
CA SER A 93 -4.16 -5.32 1.61
C SER A 93 -3.59 -4.78 0.30
N LEU A 94 -3.09 -3.56 0.40
CA LEU A 94 -2.32 -2.89 -0.66
C LEU A 94 -1.00 -2.43 -0.05
N VAL A 95 0.10 -2.81 -0.67
CA VAL A 95 1.41 -2.27 -0.32
C VAL A 95 1.93 -1.48 -1.52
N VAL A 96 2.30 -0.23 -1.27
CA VAL A 96 2.85 0.65 -2.32
C VAL A 96 4.36 0.65 -2.19
N PHE A 97 5.03 0.28 -3.27
CA PHE A 97 6.49 0.32 -3.36
C PHE A 97 6.94 1.36 -4.36
N ARG A 98 8.16 1.85 -4.18
CA ARG A 98 8.87 2.64 -5.18
C ARG A 98 10.19 1.96 -5.51
N SER A 99 10.47 1.85 -6.80
CA SER A 99 11.71 1.26 -7.30
C SER A 99 12.38 2.26 -8.24
N ARG A 100 13.63 2.61 -7.95
CA ARG A 100 14.41 3.50 -8.80
C ARG A 100 15.12 2.69 -9.86
N LYS A 101 15.12 3.21 -11.10
CA LYS A 101 15.88 2.61 -12.19
C LYS A 101 17.37 2.63 -11.85
N LYS A 102 18.04 1.49 -12.02
CA LYS A 102 19.45 1.39 -11.73
C LYS A 102 20.31 1.95 -12.85
N HIS A 103 21.37 2.61 -12.45
CA HIS A 103 22.45 2.97 -13.34
C HIS A 103 23.55 1.91 -13.24
N ALA A 104 24.37 1.78 -14.30
CA ALA A 104 25.44 0.82 -14.33
C ALA A 104 26.38 0.99 -13.13
N GLY A 105 26.67 -0.09 -12.42
CA GLY A 105 27.58 -0.07 -11.27
C GLY A 105 26.89 0.14 -9.90
N GLU A 106 25.60 0.42 -9.88
CA GLU A 106 24.89 0.58 -8.62
C GLU A 106 24.46 -0.77 -8.03
N ALA A 107 24.54 -0.87 -6.70
CA ALA A 107 24.07 -2.04 -5.99
C ALA A 107 22.56 -2.22 -6.14
N ASN A 108 22.13 -3.49 -6.14
CA ASN A 108 20.71 -3.82 -6.26
C ASN A 108 20.01 -3.63 -4.90
N CYS A 109 19.52 -2.42 -4.67
CA CYS A 109 18.62 -2.17 -3.55
C CYS A 109 17.21 -2.45 -4.04
N GLY A 110 16.52 -3.43 -3.51
CA GLY A 110 15.13 -3.74 -3.88
C GLY A 110 14.20 -2.54 -3.72
N PRO A 111 12.93 -2.70 -4.12
CA PRO A 111 11.95 -1.61 -3.99
C PRO A 111 11.69 -1.26 -2.52
N ASP A 112 11.49 0.03 -2.26
CA ASP A 112 11.20 0.52 -0.92
C ASP A 112 9.69 0.57 -0.67
N VAL A 113 9.28 0.18 0.53
CA VAL A 113 7.87 0.28 0.95
C VAL A 113 7.56 1.75 1.27
N GLN A 114 6.55 2.30 0.60
CA GLN A 114 6.10 3.66 0.82
C GLN A 114 4.90 3.73 1.76
N SER A 115 3.95 2.83 1.58
CA SER A 115 2.77 2.80 2.43
C SER A 115 2.16 1.41 2.43
N VAL A 116 1.41 1.12 3.49
CA VAL A 116 0.71 -0.14 3.67
C VAL A 116 -0.73 0.19 4.07
N HIS A 117 -1.67 -0.48 3.42
CA HIS A 117 -3.09 -0.28 3.67
C HIS A 117 -3.77 -1.64 3.86
N GLN A 118 -4.51 -1.80 4.93
CA GLN A 118 -5.29 -3.00 5.20
C GLN A 118 -6.78 -2.69 5.06
N PHE A 119 -7.52 -3.64 4.53
CA PHE A 119 -8.96 -3.47 4.29
C PHE A 119 -9.75 -4.44 5.17
N PRO A 120 -10.78 -3.94 5.87
CA PRO A 120 -11.60 -4.80 6.73
C PRO A 120 -12.50 -5.76 5.97
N GLN A 121 -12.67 -5.56 4.67
CA GLN A 121 -13.39 -6.48 3.79
C GLN A 121 -12.52 -6.92 2.62
N GLU A 122 -12.78 -8.11 2.10
CA GLU A 122 -12.05 -8.59 0.92
C GLU A 122 -12.32 -7.71 -0.29
N ILE A 123 -11.24 -7.42 -1.01
CA ILE A 123 -11.30 -6.70 -2.28
C ILE A 123 -11.02 -7.68 -3.42
N ASN A 124 -11.35 -7.26 -4.65
CA ASN A 124 -11.00 -8.02 -5.85
C ASN A 124 -9.82 -7.35 -6.54
N PRO A 125 -8.58 -7.87 -6.36
CA PRO A 125 -7.38 -7.24 -6.93
C PRO A 125 -7.39 -7.17 -8.45
N ALA A 126 -8.04 -8.14 -9.10
CA ALA A 126 -8.10 -8.19 -10.56
C ALA A 126 -8.90 -7.03 -11.16
N LEU A 127 -9.79 -6.43 -10.37
CA LEU A 127 -10.65 -5.32 -10.82
C LEU A 127 -10.18 -3.94 -10.31
N ALA A 128 -8.97 -3.86 -9.78
CA ALA A 128 -8.41 -2.60 -9.31
C ALA A 128 -8.29 -1.59 -10.47
N VAL A 129 -8.73 -0.36 -10.21
CA VAL A 129 -8.64 0.73 -11.18
C VAL A 129 -7.72 1.80 -10.63
N VAL A 130 -6.74 2.20 -11.43
CA VAL A 130 -5.76 3.22 -11.07
C VAL A 130 -5.87 4.36 -12.07
N GLN A 131 -6.10 5.57 -11.57
CA GLN A 131 -6.25 6.76 -12.41
C GLN A 131 -5.34 7.88 -11.91
N PRO A 132 -4.60 8.55 -12.80
CA PRO A 132 -3.82 9.74 -12.43
C PRO A 132 -4.76 10.94 -12.27
N VAL A 133 -4.64 11.64 -11.15
CA VAL A 133 -5.42 12.85 -10.89
C VAL A 133 -4.51 13.88 -10.22
N ASN A 134 -4.19 14.96 -10.91
CA ASN A 134 -3.43 16.09 -10.35
C ASN A 134 -2.14 15.71 -9.61
N GLY A 135 -1.32 14.83 -10.18
CA GLY A 135 -0.05 14.43 -9.58
C GLY A 135 -0.18 13.33 -8.52
N THR A 136 -1.37 12.79 -8.34
CA THR A 136 -1.62 11.65 -7.47
C THR A 136 -2.26 10.50 -8.25
N LEU A 137 -2.25 9.32 -7.65
CA LEU A 137 -2.95 8.16 -8.21
C LEU A 137 -4.19 7.90 -7.36
N ARG A 138 -5.33 7.90 -8.02
CA ARG A 138 -6.56 7.47 -7.39
C ARG A 138 -6.71 5.98 -7.63
N VAL A 139 -6.76 5.21 -6.53
CA VAL A 139 -6.86 3.75 -6.59
C VAL A 139 -8.25 3.36 -6.09
N CYS A 140 -9.01 2.68 -6.94
CA CYS A 140 -10.33 2.17 -6.60
C CYS A 140 -10.27 0.65 -6.56
N LEU A 141 -10.62 0.07 -5.40
CA LEU A 141 -10.52 -1.36 -5.15
C LEU A 141 -11.91 -1.91 -4.86
N PRO A 142 -12.55 -2.56 -5.85
CA PRO A 142 -13.89 -3.11 -5.66
C PRO A 142 -13.93 -4.18 -4.58
N LYS A 143 -14.94 -4.13 -3.74
CA LYS A 143 -15.17 -5.14 -2.72
C LYS A 143 -15.66 -6.44 -3.37
N LYS A 144 -15.09 -7.55 -2.93
CA LYS A 144 -15.36 -8.85 -3.55
C LYS A 144 -16.80 -9.31 -3.39
N ASN A 145 -17.37 -9.09 -2.21
CA ASN A 145 -18.71 -9.58 -1.86
C ASN A 145 -19.73 -8.47 -1.69
N HIS A 146 -19.47 -7.32 -2.31
CA HIS A 146 -20.42 -6.22 -2.21
C HIS A 146 -21.65 -6.50 -3.05
N SER A 147 -22.80 -6.58 -2.38
CA SER A 147 -24.09 -6.65 -3.05
C SER A 147 -24.64 -5.23 -3.11
N PRO A 148 -24.90 -4.69 -4.31
CA PRO A 148 -25.49 -3.36 -4.40
C PRO A 148 -26.85 -3.38 -3.71
N SER A 149 -27.06 -2.44 -2.80
CA SER A 149 -28.37 -2.28 -2.17
C SER A 149 -29.33 -1.77 -3.23
N ARG A 150 -30.39 -2.49 -3.42
CA ARG A 150 -31.45 -2.11 -4.35
C ARG A 150 -32.49 -1.25 -3.66
#